data_0466fd58dcc5a0e45cb2d947e3399571
#
_entry.id   0466fd58dcc5a0e45cb2d947e3399571
#
_cell.length_a   1.000
_cell.length_b   1.000
_cell.length_c   1.000
_cell.angle_alpha   90.00
_cell.angle_beta   90.00
_cell.angle_gamma   90.00
#
_symmetry.space_group_name_H-M   'P 1'
#
loop_
_entity.id
_entity.type
_entity.pdbx_description
1 polymer ?
#
loop_
_entity_poly.entity_id
_entity_poly.type
_entity_poly.pdbx_seq_one_letter_code
_entity_poly.pdbx_strand_id
1 'polypeptide(L)'
;MTMNVQPQALFAALIATFLAAASLPAVAHQAPVHEHTQLVPIPDYDLPYGPAGGAAALQAANAFLATFDETTKAQFMFELDAQERSEWSNLPAGIVNRIGISVGELSDDQRKQLFEFLASSLSEDGYRRVMDVMAAEAFLSTDSRAKRLKWNPENYWLSFYGTPSADAPWGWQFGGHHLGLNLSIDGGNVKTMSPSFVGTEPAVFTLDGIDYEAVVDMHHAGHAVFASLNDDQQAAADAGSVPEDIRTGPGKDGFVPPIIGLSTAGMTDEQKTLLLDAIAKWVTIQPDENAARRMTDIEAELDQISFAWTGGNDVNSPVYMRIQGPTLIIELLSTGGNVGQSASGLGHYHTIYRNPTREYGR
;
A
#
# COMPACT_ATOMS: atom_id res chain seq x y z
N MET A 1 56.09 -33.80 28.68
CA MET A 1 55.47 -32.63 29.27
C MET A 1 54.27 -32.31 28.41
N THR A 2 53.19 -32.99 28.66
CA THR A 2 51.92 -32.92 27.87
C THR A 2 50.91 -32.20 28.71
N MET A 3 50.49 -31.03 28.26
CA MET A 3 49.43 -30.25 28.90
C MET A 3 48.08 -30.75 28.43
N ASN A 4 47.36 -31.25 29.41
CA ASN A 4 46.00 -31.74 29.27
C ASN A 4 45.05 -30.55 29.34
N VAL A 5 44.31 -30.25 28.25
CA VAL A 5 43.24 -29.23 28.23
C VAL A 5 41.91 -29.97 28.30
N GLN A 6 41.24 -29.85 29.40
CA GLN A 6 39.85 -30.32 29.55
C GLN A 6 38.88 -29.42 28.81
N PRO A 7 37.86 -29.95 28.11
CA PRO A 7 36.79 -29.15 27.58
C PRO A 7 35.75 -28.82 28.68
N GLN A 8 35.49 -27.54 28.87
CA GLN A 8 34.40 -27.06 29.70
C GLN A 8 33.07 -27.41 29.04
N ALA A 9 32.25 -28.15 29.78
CA ALA A 9 30.86 -28.41 29.40
C ALA A 9 30.05 -27.14 29.51
N LEU A 10 29.59 -26.59 28.38
CA LEU A 10 28.55 -25.59 28.37
C LEU A 10 27.21 -26.27 28.70
N PHE A 11 26.65 -25.92 29.83
CA PHE A 11 25.27 -26.21 30.16
C PHE A 11 24.36 -25.45 29.17
N ALA A 12 23.81 -26.17 28.20
CA ALA A 12 22.66 -25.69 27.42
C ALA A 12 21.44 -25.74 28.34
N ALA A 13 21.06 -24.60 28.89
CA ALA A 13 19.74 -24.43 29.49
C ALA A 13 18.74 -24.44 28.36
N LEU A 14 17.98 -25.54 28.22
CA LEU A 14 16.76 -25.58 27.45
C LEU A 14 15.73 -24.67 28.13
N ILE A 15 15.66 -23.42 27.69
CA ILE A 15 14.50 -22.60 27.95
C ILE A 15 13.46 -23.07 26.92
N ALA A 16 12.53 -23.94 27.37
CA ALA A 16 11.29 -24.19 26.66
C ALA A 16 10.46 -22.90 26.76
N THR A 17 10.68 -21.96 25.88
CA THR A 17 9.73 -20.89 25.63
C THR A 17 8.51 -21.52 24.96
N PHE A 18 7.46 -21.71 25.74
CA PHE A 18 6.12 -21.79 25.21
C PHE A 18 5.93 -20.53 24.32
N LEU A 19 6.01 -20.70 22.99
CA LEU A 19 5.32 -19.80 22.09
C LEU A 19 3.81 -20.00 22.35
N ALA A 20 3.29 -19.31 23.36
CA ALA A 20 1.94 -18.86 23.24
C ALA A 20 1.94 -18.05 21.95
N ALA A 21 1.18 -18.48 20.94
CA ALA A 21 0.71 -17.61 19.90
C ALA A 21 -0.12 -16.54 20.63
N ALA A 22 0.58 -15.51 21.12
CA ALA A 22 -0.03 -14.25 21.40
C ALA A 22 -0.48 -13.80 20.00
N SER A 23 -1.78 -14.00 19.71
CA SER A 23 -2.45 -13.09 18.80
C SER A 23 -2.05 -11.72 19.32
N LEU A 24 -1.09 -11.08 18.63
CA LEU A 24 -0.86 -9.66 18.82
C LEU A 24 -2.26 -9.08 18.63
N PRO A 25 -2.79 -8.33 19.62
CA PRO A 25 -4.01 -7.61 19.38
C PRO A 25 -3.73 -6.87 18.08
N ALA A 26 -4.63 -7.01 17.09
CA ALA A 26 -4.64 -6.06 15.99
C ALA A 26 -4.57 -4.71 16.70
N VAL A 27 -3.41 -4.07 16.64
CA VAL A 27 -3.26 -2.71 17.16
C VAL A 27 -4.27 -1.99 16.31
N ALA A 28 -5.43 -1.69 16.90
CA ALA A 28 -6.41 -0.87 16.23
C ALA A 28 -5.61 0.39 15.91
N HIS A 29 -5.34 0.57 14.62
CA HIS A 29 -4.66 1.75 14.14
C HIS A 29 -5.56 2.88 14.56
N GLN A 30 -5.21 3.50 15.67
CA GLN A 30 -5.92 4.71 16.06
C GLN A 30 -5.44 5.75 15.08
N ALA A 31 -6.36 6.21 14.25
CA ALA A 31 -6.11 7.39 13.45
C ALA A 31 -5.47 8.44 14.35
N PRO A 32 -4.32 9.01 13.96
CA PRO A 32 -3.63 9.93 14.82
C PRO A 32 -4.52 11.14 15.10
N VAL A 33 -5.01 11.27 16.31
CA VAL A 33 -5.77 12.43 16.81
C VAL A 33 -4.72 13.43 17.27
N HIS A 34 -4.05 14.16 16.36
CA HIS A 34 -2.93 14.94 16.85
C HIS A 34 -2.66 16.23 16.09
N GLU A 35 -2.42 17.24 16.90
CA GLU A 35 -1.67 18.42 16.48
C GLU A 35 -0.23 17.99 16.19
N HIS A 36 0.03 17.70 14.94
CA HIS A 36 1.41 17.57 14.49
C HIS A 36 2.03 18.96 14.48
N THR A 37 3.11 19.13 15.21
CA THR A 37 3.95 20.33 15.13
C THR A 37 4.74 20.42 13.81
N GLN A 38 4.29 19.70 12.81
CA GLN A 38 4.98 19.41 11.56
C GLN A 38 4.62 20.39 10.44
N LEU A 39 5.43 20.37 9.38
CA LEU A 39 5.34 21.23 8.20
C LEU A 39 3.96 21.17 7.51
N VAL A 40 3.25 20.04 7.62
CA VAL A 40 1.84 19.92 7.22
C VAL A 40 1.06 19.39 8.41
N PRO A 41 0.08 20.12 8.94
CA PRO A 41 -0.88 19.51 9.86
C PRO A 41 -1.57 18.37 9.11
N ILE A 42 -1.29 17.14 9.53
CA ILE A 42 -2.12 16.01 9.12
C ILE A 42 -3.49 16.30 9.72
N PRO A 43 -4.57 16.34 8.94
CA PRO A 43 -5.87 16.73 9.43
C PRO A 43 -6.28 15.88 10.62
N ASP A 44 -6.90 16.51 11.61
CA ASP A 44 -7.53 15.79 12.69
C ASP A 44 -8.59 14.84 12.09
N TYR A 45 -8.50 13.56 12.45
CA TYR A 45 -9.28 12.48 11.84
C TYR A 45 -10.70 12.36 12.35
N ASP A 46 -11.18 13.29 13.14
CA ASP A 46 -12.61 13.48 13.40
C ASP A 46 -13.42 13.84 12.13
N LEU A 47 -12.86 13.54 10.95
CA LEU A 47 -13.66 13.51 9.74
C LEU A 47 -14.76 12.46 9.94
N PRO A 48 -16.05 12.84 9.85
CA PRO A 48 -17.11 11.87 9.90
C PRO A 48 -16.91 10.94 8.71
N TYR A 49 -16.41 9.73 8.97
CA TYR A 49 -16.38 8.67 7.98
C TYR A 49 -17.82 8.33 7.63
N GLY A 50 -18.31 9.03 6.62
CA GLY A 50 -19.55 8.67 5.96
C GLY A 50 -19.33 7.48 5.03
N PRO A 51 -20.37 6.89 4.50
CA PRO A 51 -20.21 5.83 3.51
C PRO A 51 -19.37 6.36 2.33
N ALA A 52 -18.16 5.85 2.19
CA ALA A 52 -17.29 6.13 1.05
C ALA A 52 -17.84 5.42 -0.21
N GLY A 53 -17.61 6.00 -1.38
CA GLY A 53 -18.04 5.43 -2.65
C GLY A 53 -18.15 6.46 -3.75
N GLY A 54 -18.54 6.02 -4.94
CA GLY A 54 -18.56 6.90 -6.12
C GLY A 54 -19.42 8.15 -5.98
N ALA A 55 -20.58 8.07 -5.33
CA ALA A 55 -21.46 9.23 -5.11
C ALA A 55 -20.87 10.22 -4.08
N ALA A 56 -20.31 9.71 -2.97
CA ALA A 56 -19.66 10.54 -1.97
C ALA A 56 -18.39 11.20 -2.53
N ALA A 57 -17.58 10.43 -3.26
CA ALA A 57 -16.41 10.93 -3.96
C ALA A 57 -16.76 12.04 -4.96
N LEU A 58 -17.86 11.89 -5.73
CA LEU A 58 -18.32 12.91 -6.65
C LEU A 58 -18.70 14.21 -5.95
N GLN A 59 -19.43 14.11 -4.84
CA GLN A 59 -19.83 15.28 -4.05
C GLN A 59 -18.59 16.02 -3.52
N ALA A 60 -17.66 15.29 -2.92
CA ALA A 60 -16.44 15.86 -2.35
C ALA A 60 -15.48 16.40 -3.43
N ALA A 61 -15.35 15.72 -4.58
CA ALA A 61 -14.60 16.23 -5.73
C ALA A 61 -15.14 17.56 -6.22
N ASN A 62 -16.44 17.68 -6.39
CA ASN A 62 -17.08 18.95 -6.83
C ASN A 62 -16.88 20.07 -5.79
N ALA A 63 -16.95 19.78 -4.50
CA ALA A 63 -16.67 20.74 -3.44
C ALA A 63 -15.22 21.23 -3.52
N PHE A 64 -14.25 20.33 -3.63
CA PHE A 64 -12.83 20.64 -3.80
C PHE A 64 -12.58 21.49 -5.06
N LEU A 65 -13.09 21.06 -6.21
CA LEU A 65 -12.92 21.76 -7.47
C LEU A 65 -13.55 23.16 -7.49
N ALA A 66 -14.62 23.38 -6.74
CA ALA A 66 -15.27 24.71 -6.64
C ALA A 66 -14.39 25.76 -5.95
N THR A 67 -13.32 25.38 -5.29
CA THR A 67 -12.36 26.31 -4.64
C THR A 67 -11.33 26.90 -5.58
N PHE A 68 -11.29 26.48 -6.85
CA PHE A 68 -10.29 26.90 -7.83
C PHE A 68 -10.92 27.62 -9.01
N ASP A 69 -10.16 28.53 -9.60
CA ASP A 69 -10.48 29.07 -10.91
C ASP A 69 -10.14 28.08 -12.05
N GLU A 70 -10.64 28.34 -13.25
CA GLU A 70 -10.45 27.45 -14.41
C GLU A 70 -8.97 27.35 -14.84
N THR A 71 -8.17 28.39 -14.63
CA THR A 71 -6.75 28.38 -14.96
C THR A 71 -5.97 27.42 -14.07
N THR A 72 -6.30 27.40 -12.78
CA THR A 72 -5.68 26.49 -11.82
C THR A 72 -6.18 25.07 -12.04
N LYS A 73 -7.48 24.86 -12.30
CA LYS A 73 -8.03 23.51 -12.61
C LYS A 73 -7.32 22.88 -13.80
N ALA A 74 -7.02 23.63 -14.84
CA ALA A 74 -6.33 23.13 -16.03
C ALA A 74 -4.94 22.54 -15.75
N GLN A 75 -4.37 22.75 -14.57
CA GLN A 75 -3.06 22.20 -14.18
C GLN A 75 -3.15 20.78 -13.63
N PHE A 76 -4.34 20.34 -13.17
CA PHE A 76 -4.52 19.03 -12.53
C PHE A 76 -5.78 18.28 -12.99
N MET A 77 -6.50 18.81 -13.98
CA MET A 77 -7.59 18.14 -14.67
C MET A 77 -7.16 17.79 -16.09
N PHE A 78 -7.25 16.51 -16.44
CA PHE A 78 -6.82 15.96 -17.71
C PHE A 78 -7.98 15.23 -18.40
N GLU A 79 -7.83 14.96 -19.69
CA GLU A 79 -8.76 14.06 -20.39
C GLU A 79 -8.74 12.67 -19.77
N LEU A 80 -9.84 11.93 -19.86
CA LEU A 80 -10.00 10.61 -19.22
C LEU A 80 -8.91 9.61 -19.63
N ASP A 81 -8.49 9.67 -20.89
CA ASP A 81 -7.51 8.79 -21.52
C ASP A 81 -6.12 9.42 -21.65
N ALA A 82 -5.88 10.55 -20.97
CA ALA A 82 -4.60 11.23 -20.99
C ALA A 82 -3.44 10.30 -20.59
N GLN A 83 -2.31 10.41 -21.30
CA GLN A 83 -1.12 9.59 -21.07
C GLN A 83 -0.54 9.84 -19.67
N GLU A 84 -0.67 11.03 -19.18
CA GLU A 84 -0.22 11.48 -17.85
C GLU A 84 -0.72 10.56 -16.74
N ARG A 85 -1.86 9.90 -16.94
CA ARG A 85 -2.40 8.95 -15.96
C ARG A 85 -1.49 7.75 -15.71
N SER A 86 -0.68 7.38 -16.68
CA SER A 86 0.28 6.28 -16.58
C SER A 86 1.67 6.71 -16.07
N GLU A 87 1.91 8.01 -15.89
CA GLU A 87 3.21 8.57 -15.53
C GLU A 87 3.42 8.71 -14.01
N TRP A 88 2.63 7.99 -13.19
CA TRP A 88 2.84 7.93 -11.75
C TRP A 88 4.16 7.23 -11.39
N SER A 89 4.67 7.53 -10.19
CA SER A 89 5.90 6.92 -9.70
C SER A 89 5.88 6.85 -8.16
N ASN A 90 6.59 5.89 -7.58
CA ASN A 90 6.81 5.73 -6.15
C ASN A 90 8.11 6.36 -5.64
N LEU A 91 8.91 6.94 -6.55
CA LEU A 91 10.19 7.54 -6.19
C LEU A 91 10.02 8.94 -5.55
N PRO A 92 11.00 9.42 -4.78
CA PRO A 92 10.96 10.77 -4.20
C PRO A 92 10.85 11.89 -5.24
N ALA A 93 10.21 12.99 -4.88
CA ALA A 93 10.04 14.17 -5.74
C ALA A 93 11.37 14.84 -6.15
N GLY A 94 12.46 14.56 -5.43
CA GLY A 94 13.81 15.00 -5.82
C GLY A 94 14.40 14.20 -6.99
N ILE A 95 13.77 13.07 -7.38
CA ILE A 95 14.23 12.18 -8.47
C ILE A 95 13.30 12.27 -9.67
N VAL A 96 11.97 12.30 -9.44
CA VAL A 96 10.94 12.30 -10.50
C VAL A 96 10.00 13.47 -10.31
N ASN A 97 9.75 14.22 -11.38
CA ASN A 97 8.72 15.26 -11.39
C ASN A 97 7.33 14.62 -11.30
N ARG A 98 6.39 15.36 -10.73
CA ARG A 98 4.99 14.97 -10.61
C ARG A 98 4.11 15.94 -11.37
N ILE A 99 2.95 15.45 -11.78
CA ILE A 99 1.86 16.23 -12.36
C ILE A 99 0.71 16.33 -11.36
N GLY A 100 -0.15 17.30 -11.57
CA GLY A 100 -1.27 17.55 -10.66
C GLY A 100 -1.01 18.71 -9.71
N ILE A 101 -1.91 18.90 -8.75
CA ILE A 101 -1.76 19.90 -7.70
C ILE A 101 -1.21 19.26 -6.45
N SER A 102 -0.15 19.82 -5.88
CA SER A 102 0.46 19.29 -4.66
C SER A 102 -0.25 19.78 -3.41
N VAL A 103 -0.19 18.98 -2.35
CA VAL A 103 -0.67 19.37 -1.01
C VAL A 103 -0.04 20.68 -0.56
N GLY A 104 1.24 20.92 -0.90
CA GLY A 104 1.97 22.14 -0.54
C GLY A 104 1.48 23.41 -1.24
N GLU A 105 0.79 23.29 -2.39
CA GLU A 105 0.23 24.43 -3.12
C GLU A 105 -1.16 24.84 -2.61
N LEU A 106 -1.77 24.04 -1.73
CA LEU A 106 -3.13 24.25 -1.24
C LEU A 106 -3.17 25.17 -0.01
N SER A 107 -4.20 26.02 0.07
CA SER A 107 -4.57 26.68 1.31
C SER A 107 -5.08 25.66 2.34
N ASP A 108 -5.17 26.04 3.61
CA ASP A 108 -5.65 25.16 4.68
C ASP A 108 -7.06 24.64 4.41
N ASP A 109 -7.97 25.50 3.91
CA ASP A 109 -9.33 25.09 3.55
C ASP A 109 -9.33 24.10 2.37
N GLN A 110 -8.47 24.31 1.38
CA GLN A 110 -8.33 23.39 0.24
C GLN A 110 -7.70 22.06 0.65
N ARG A 111 -6.72 22.06 1.55
CA ARG A 111 -6.15 20.84 2.13
C ARG A 111 -7.23 20.03 2.84
N LYS A 112 -8.03 20.68 3.68
CA LYS A 112 -9.15 20.02 4.35
C LYS A 112 -10.08 19.36 3.33
N GLN A 113 -10.48 20.06 2.28
CA GLN A 113 -11.35 19.49 1.25
C GLN A 113 -10.71 18.38 0.45
N LEU A 114 -9.37 18.44 0.19
CA LEU A 114 -8.64 17.33 -0.42
C LEU A 114 -8.74 16.07 0.44
N PHE A 115 -8.49 16.18 1.75
CA PHE A 115 -8.54 15.01 2.63
C PHE A 115 -9.96 14.51 2.86
N GLU A 116 -10.97 15.37 2.91
CA GLU A 116 -12.39 14.99 2.87
C GLU A 116 -12.73 14.22 1.57
N PHE A 117 -12.18 14.65 0.44
CA PHE A 117 -12.33 13.94 -0.83
C PHE A 117 -11.68 12.54 -0.79
N LEU A 118 -10.45 12.42 -0.27
CA LEU A 118 -9.79 11.12 -0.13
C LEU A 118 -10.56 10.19 0.82
N ALA A 119 -11.02 10.69 1.97
CA ALA A 119 -11.84 9.94 2.92
C ALA A 119 -13.18 9.48 2.32
N SER A 120 -13.78 10.29 1.42
CA SER A 120 -15.02 9.94 0.71
C SER A 120 -14.79 8.94 -0.43
N SER A 121 -13.54 8.79 -0.89
CA SER A 121 -13.14 7.96 -2.03
C SER A 121 -12.52 6.62 -1.64
N LEU A 122 -12.12 6.45 -0.40
CA LEU A 122 -11.43 5.27 0.14
C LEU A 122 -12.21 4.71 1.33
N SER A 123 -11.93 3.46 1.70
CA SER A 123 -12.38 2.95 2.99
C SER A 123 -11.66 3.67 4.14
N GLU A 124 -12.12 3.47 5.36
CA GLU A 124 -11.41 3.98 6.54
C GLU A 124 -9.98 3.44 6.61
N ASP A 125 -9.79 2.13 6.37
CA ASP A 125 -8.46 1.53 6.31
C ASP A 125 -7.61 2.09 5.17
N GLY A 126 -8.20 2.30 3.99
CA GLY A 126 -7.52 2.90 2.85
C GLY A 126 -7.05 4.32 3.11
N TYR A 127 -7.91 5.13 3.72
CA TYR A 127 -7.56 6.49 4.09
C TYR A 127 -6.44 6.51 5.15
N ARG A 128 -6.53 5.67 6.20
CA ARG A 128 -5.46 5.55 7.19
C ARG A 128 -4.13 5.17 6.56
N ARG A 129 -4.09 4.22 5.61
CA ARG A 129 -2.85 3.86 4.91
C ARG A 129 -2.23 5.03 4.17
N VAL A 130 -3.04 5.87 3.51
CA VAL A 130 -2.55 7.10 2.87
C VAL A 130 -1.87 7.98 3.92
N MET A 131 -2.50 8.17 5.06
CA MET A 131 -1.97 9.03 6.11
C MET A 131 -0.72 8.44 6.78
N ASP A 132 -0.65 7.12 6.96
CA ASP A 132 0.53 6.45 7.52
C ASP A 132 1.74 6.59 6.59
N VAL A 133 1.53 6.47 5.27
CA VAL A 133 2.60 6.71 4.28
C VAL A 133 3.04 8.18 4.30
N MET A 134 2.11 9.13 4.41
CA MET A 134 2.45 10.55 4.53
C MET A 134 3.14 10.86 5.87
N ALA A 135 2.79 10.17 6.96
CA ALA A 135 3.50 10.27 8.23
C ALA A 135 4.93 9.72 8.15
N ALA A 136 5.13 8.60 7.42
CA ALA A 136 6.48 8.09 7.15
C ALA A 136 7.32 9.11 6.35
N GLU A 137 6.71 9.80 5.40
CA GLU A 137 7.38 10.87 4.65
C GLU A 137 7.72 12.07 5.55
N ALA A 138 6.85 12.43 6.49
CA ALA A 138 7.13 13.45 7.50
C ALA A 138 8.30 13.02 8.40
N PHE A 139 8.37 11.75 8.82
CA PHE A 139 9.51 11.19 9.53
C PHE A 139 10.80 11.29 8.70
N LEU A 140 10.74 10.91 7.41
CA LEU A 140 11.87 11.01 6.48
C LEU A 140 12.35 12.45 6.28
N SER A 141 11.48 13.46 6.42
CA SER A 141 11.84 14.86 6.28
C SER A 141 12.87 15.34 7.31
N THR A 142 13.06 14.59 8.38
CA THR A 142 14.08 14.84 9.41
C THR A 142 15.47 14.28 9.06
N ASP A 143 15.58 13.45 8.03
CA ASP A 143 16.86 12.86 7.59
C ASP A 143 17.72 13.86 6.82
N SER A 144 19.04 13.72 6.90
CA SER A 144 20.00 14.57 6.22
C SER A 144 19.85 14.60 4.68
N ARG A 145 19.27 13.56 4.10
CA ARG A 145 18.99 13.44 2.65
C ARG A 145 17.70 14.15 2.21
N ALA A 146 16.84 14.56 3.17
CA ALA A 146 15.51 15.10 2.90
C ALA A 146 15.53 16.25 1.91
N LYS A 147 16.44 17.19 2.06
CA LYS A 147 16.57 18.35 1.14
C LYS A 147 16.84 17.91 -0.31
N ARG A 148 17.70 16.93 -0.53
CA ARG A 148 18.08 16.43 -1.86
C ARG A 148 16.97 15.61 -2.48
N LEU A 149 16.32 14.76 -1.68
CA LEU A 149 15.27 13.85 -2.12
C LEU A 149 13.89 14.51 -2.10
N LYS A 150 13.79 15.74 -1.54
CA LYS A 150 12.54 16.46 -1.32
C LYS A 150 11.52 15.63 -0.54
N TRP A 151 11.98 14.92 0.49
CA TRP A 151 11.10 14.24 1.42
C TRP A 151 10.31 15.27 2.23
N ASN A 152 9.02 15.32 1.97
CA ASN A 152 8.11 16.27 2.60
C ASN A 152 6.67 15.79 2.39
N PRO A 153 5.84 15.67 3.42
CA PRO A 153 4.44 15.28 3.31
C PRO A 153 3.59 16.27 2.46
N GLU A 154 4.10 17.44 2.11
CA GLU A 154 3.49 18.33 1.12
C GLU A 154 3.73 17.90 -0.34
N ASN A 155 4.66 16.98 -0.58
CA ASN A 155 5.00 16.45 -1.89
C ASN A 155 4.17 15.23 -2.27
N TYR A 156 2.84 15.38 -2.19
CA TYR A 156 1.83 14.48 -2.74
C TYR A 156 0.91 15.26 -3.67
N TRP A 157 0.54 14.66 -4.79
CA TRP A 157 -0.17 15.33 -5.88
C TRP A 157 -1.50 14.65 -6.16
N LEU A 158 -2.55 15.47 -6.39
CA LEU A 158 -3.83 15.03 -6.89
C LEU A 158 -4.00 15.43 -8.35
N SER A 159 -4.48 14.52 -9.19
CA SER A 159 -4.92 14.75 -10.55
C SER A 159 -6.28 14.13 -10.78
N PHE A 160 -7.13 14.80 -11.56
CA PHE A 160 -8.39 14.26 -12.06
C PHE A 160 -8.28 13.91 -13.54
N TYR A 161 -8.97 12.85 -13.95
CA TYR A 161 -9.03 12.35 -15.33
C TYR A 161 -10.49 12.23 -15.76
N GLY A 162 -10.89 13.00 -16.77
CA GLY A 162 -12.28 13.29 -17.06
C GLY A 162 -12.87 14.26 -16.05
N THR A 163 -14.09 14.70 -16.30
CA THR A 163 -14.83 15.60 -15.38
C THR A 163 -15.61 14.77 -14.39
N PRO A 164 -15.51 14.99 -13.06
CA PRO A 164 -16.34 14.32 -12.08
C PRO A 164 -17.84 14.44 -12.43
N SER A 165 -18.50 13.30 -12.60
CA SER A 165 -19.86 13.19 -13.11
C SER A 165 -20.59 11.98 -12.53
N ALA A 166 -21.93 12.09 -12.40
CA ALA A 166 -22.79 10.95 -12.06
C ALA A 166 -23.06 10.04 -13.28
N ASP A 167 -22.92 10.57 -14.49
CA ASP A 167 -23.42 9.94 -15.73
C ASP A 167 -22.30 9.57 -16.71
N ALA A 168 -21.08 10.00 -16.45
CA ALA A 168 -19.91 9.76 -17.32
C ALA A 168 -18.72 9.22 -16.50
N PRO A 169 -17.83 8.46 -17.15
CA PRO A 169 -16.64 7.94 -16.50
C PRO A 169 -15.65 9.08 -16.16
N TRP A 170 -15.05 8.98 -15.00
CA TRP A 170 -13.97 9.84 -14.52
C TRP A 170 -13.07 9.07 -13.55
N GLY A 171 -11.99 9.67 -13.16
CA GLY A 171 -11.11 9.07 -12.17
C GLY A 171 -10.19 10.11 -11.54
N TRP A 172 -9.41 9.63 -10.61
CA TRP A 172 -8.40 10.44 -9.95
C TRP A 172 -7.15 9.62 -9.67
N GLN A 173 -6.06 10.33 -9.48
CA GLN A 173 -4.78 9.79 -9.06
C GLN A 173 -4.25 10.64 -7.90
N PHE A 174 -3.87 9.98 -6.81
CA PHE A 174 -3.17 10.64 -5.70
C PHE A 174 -1.89 9.87 -5.40
N GLY A 175 -0.77 10.59 -5.33
CA GLY A 175 0.48 9.92 -5.11
C GLY A 175 1.66 10.85 -4.86
N GLY A 176 2.74 10.23 -4.42
CA GLY A 176 4.00 10.84 -4.09
C GLY A 176 5.05 9.76 -3.84
N HIS A 177 6.02 10.02 -2.95
CA HIS A 177 6.95 9.00 -2.54
C HIS A 177 6.19 7.88 -1.80
N HIS A 178 6.44 6.64 -2.19
CA HIS A 178 5.80 5.43 -1.65
C HIS A 178 4.27 5.33 -1.80
N LEU A 179 3.63 6.19 -2.60
CA LEU A 179 2.19 6.14 -2.84
C LEU A 179 1.84 6.40 -4.31
N GLY A 180 0.90 5.62 -4.85
CA GLY A 180 0.35 5.82 -6.18
C GLY A 180 -1.01 5.15 -6.30
N LEU A 181 -2.08 5.85 -5.92
CA LEU A 181 -3.46 5.36 -6.00
C LEU A 181 -4.14 5.88 -7.25
N ASN A 182 -4.78 4.99 -7.99
CA ASN A 182 -5.58 5.29 -9.18
C ASN A 182 -6.98 4.72 -9.01
N LEU A 183 -7.97 5.58 -8.95
CA LEU A 183 -9.36 5.15 -8.83
C LEU A 183 -10.17 5.63 -10.04
N SER A 184 -10.99 4.74 -10.58
CA SER A 184 -11.89 5.01 -11.70
C SER A 184 -13.33 4.80 -11.29
N ILE A 185 -14.19 5.74 -11.67
CA ILE A 185 -15.62 5.79 -11.34
C ILE A 185 -16.42 5.91 -12.65
N ASP A 186 -17.54 5.23 -12.72
CA ASP A 186 -18.47 5.30 -13.84
C ASP A 186 -19.89 5.08 -13.37
N GLY A 187 -20.80 5.97 -13.74
CA GLY A 187 -22.21 5.93 -13.31
C GLY A 187 -22.36 5.90 -11.79
N GLY A 188 -21.55 6.68 -11.05
CA GLY A 188 -21.53 6.74 -9.60
C GLY A 188 -20.95 5.52 -8.89
N ASN A 189 -20.43 4.54 -9.63
CA ASN A 189 -19.82 3.32 -9.07
C ASN A 189 -18.31 3.32 -9.30
N VAL A 190 -17.55 2.90 -8.27
CA VAL A 190 -16.13 2.61 -8.45
C VAL A 190 -15.97 1.39 -9.37
N LYS A 191 -15.25 1.55 -10.46
CA LYS A 191 -14.94 0.47 -11.41
C LYS A 191 -13.72 -0.31 -11.02
N THR A 192 -12.69 0.40 -10.60
CA THR A 192 -11.41 -0.20 -10.21
C THR A 192 -10.56 0.80 -9.44
N MET A 193 -9.70 0.26 -8.59
CA MET A 193 -8.57 0.99 -8.01
C MET A 193 -7.27 0.31 -8.47
N SER A 194 -6.95 0.47 -9.75
CA SER A 194 -5.80 -0.20 -10.38
C SER A 194 -5.16 0.69 -11.46
N PRO A 195 -3.80 0.77 -11.46
CA PRO A 195 -2.87 0.24 -10.45
C PRO A 195 -2.95 0.99 -9.12
N SER A 196 -2.62 0.29 -8.02
CA SER A 196 -2.59 0.87 -6.68
C SER A 196 -1.31 0.45 -5.97
N PHE A 197 -0.42 1.40 -5.74
CA PHE A 197 0.87 1.21 -5.08
C PHE A 197 0.83 1.82 -3.68
N VAL A 198 1.27 1.04 -2.70
CA VAL A 198 1.49 1.49 -1.33
C VAL A 198 2.82 0.93 -0.85
N GLY A 199 3.70 1.79 -0.43
CA GLY A 199 5.00 1.44 0.14
C GLY A 199 5.29 2.27 1.38
N THR A 200 6.44 2.06 1.98
CA THR A 200 6.90 2.84 3.14
C THR A 200 8.39 2.66 3.40
N GLU A 201 9.01 3.66 3.93
CA GLU A 201 10.28 3.65 4.65
C GLU A 201 10.30 4.83 5.63
N PRO A 202 10.45 4.59 6.96
CA PRO A 202 10.44 3.30 7.64
C PRO A 202 9.04 2.71 7.74
N ALA A 203 8.94 1.39 7.98
CA ALA A 203 7.66 0.72 8.17
C ALA A 203 7.13 0.86 9.60
N VAL A 204 8.05 0.89 10.57
CA VAL A 204 7.75 1.06 12.00
C VAL A 204 8.53 2.26 12.53
N PHE A 205 7.83 3.24 13.09
CA PHE A 205 8.44 4.46 13.61
C PHE A 205 7.52 5.15 14.63
N THR A 206 8.11 6.04 15.41
CA THR A 206 7.37 6.94 16.30
C THR A 206 7.52 8.37 15.79
N LEU A 207 6.42 9.06 15.57
CA LEU A 207 6.38 10.47 15.18
C LEU A 207 5.45 11.21 16.15
N ASP A 208 5.92 12.29 16.76
CA ASP A 208 5.19 13.11 17.74
C ASP A 208 4.55 12.30 18.89
N GLY A 209 5.21 11.20 19.30
CA GLY A 209 4.75 10.32 20.38
C GLY A 209 3.71 9.29 19.97
N ILE A 210 3.43 9.15 18.67
CA ILE A 210 2.55 8.14 18.10
C ILE A 210 3.38 7.08 17.41
N ASP A 211 3.02 5.82 17.64
CA ASP A 211 3.64 4.68 17.00
C ASP A 211 2.87 4.33 15.71
N TYR A 212 3.60 4.19 14.61
CA TYR A 212 3.10 3.85 13.28
C TYR A 212 3.64 2.50 12.83
N GLU A 213 2.77 1.73 12.17
CA GLU A 213 3.09 0.46 11.50
C GLU A 213 2.49 0.46 10.08
N ALA A 214 3.10 1.24 9.18
CA ALA A 214 2.64 1.31 7.80
C ALA A 214 2.97 0.03 7.03
N VAL A 215 1.98 -0.58 6.36
CA VAL A 215 2.14 -1.74 5.44
C VAL A 215 2.55 -3.07 6.10
N VAL A 216 2.92 -3.07 7.38
CA VAL A 216 3.43 -4.27 8.09
C VAL A 216 2.40 -5.40 8.12
N ASP A 217 1.13 -5.08 8.26
CA ASP A 217 0.02 -6.05 8.28
C ASP A 217 -0.15 -6.79 6.93
N MET A 218 0.20 -6.15 5.81
CA MET A 218 0.22 -6.80 4.49
C MET A 218 1.31 -7.87 4.41
N HIS A 219 2.49 -7.58 4.95
CA HIS A 219 3.59 -8.54 5.03
C HIS A 219 3.22 -9.70 5.96
N HIS A 220 2.70 -9.41 7.15
CA HIS A 220 2.30 -10.43 8.11
C HIS A 220 1.22 -11.36 7.53
N ALA A 221 0.26 -10.83 6.79
CA ALA A 221 -0.77 -11.63 6.13
C ALA A 221 -0.17 -12.57 5.07
N GLY A 222 0.73 -12.07 4.22
CA GLY A 222 1.46 -12.89 3.24
C GLY A 222 2.32 -13.96 3.90
N HIS A 223 3.04 -13.61 4.99
CA HIS A 223 3.84 -14.56 5.76
C HIS A 223 2.97 -15.64 6.40
N ALA A 224 1.77 -15.31 6.90
CA ALA A 224 0.85 -16.29 7.47
C ALA A 224 0.41 -17.35 6.43
N VAL A 225 0.19 -16.94 5.18
CA VAL A 225 -0.04 -17.90 4.08
C VAL A 225 1.17 -18.83 3.94
N PHE A 226 2.37 -18.27 3.76
CA PHE A 226 3.59 -19.04 3.56
C PHE A 226 3.88 -20.00 4.74
N ALA A 227 3.75 -19.53 5.97
CA ALA A 227 3.99 -20.32 7.18
C ALA A 227 2.98 -21.47 7.37
N SER A 228 1.79 -21.39 6.75
CA SER A 228 0.79 -22.46 6.77
C SER A 228 1.09 -23.60 5.80
N LEU A 229 2.01 -23.39 4.86
CA LEU A 229 2.38 -24.36 3.83
C LEU A 229 3.29 -25.46 4.40
N ASN A 230 3.11 -26.70 3.97
CA ASN A 230 4.06 -27.78 4.23
C ASN A 230 5.31 -27.64 3.32
N ASP A 231 6.35 -28.45 3.57
CA ASP A 231 7.63 -28.37 2.88
C ASP A 231 7.50 -28.49 1.34
N ASP A 232 6.65 -29.41 0.84
CA ASP A 232 6.42 -29.59 -0.60
C ASP A 232 5.69 -28.37 -1.20
N GLN A 233 4.73 -27.81 -0.48
CA GLN A 233 4.02 -26.61 -0.89
C GLN A 233 4.92 -25.37 -0.86
N GLN A 234 5.78 -25.23 0.16
CA GLN A 234 6.75 -24.15 0.23
C GLN A 234 7.74 -24.23 -0.94
N ALA A 235 8.22 -25.42 -1.26
CA ALA A 235 9.08 -25.63 -2.42
C ALA A 235 8.38 -25.27 -3.75
N ALA A 236 7.07 -25.58 -3.87
CA ALA A 236 6.27 -25.21 -5.03
C ALA A 236 5.96 -23.70 -5.09
N ALA A 237 5.91 -23.03 -3.95
CA ALA A 237 5.68 -21.57 -3.86
C ALA A 237 6.93 -20.75 -4.16
N ASP A 238 8.13 -21.36 -4.22
CA ASP A 238 9.40 -20.64 -4.41
C ASP A 238 9.39 -19.83 -5.71
N ALA A 239 9.55 -18.51 -5.57
CA ALA A 239 9.63 -17.55 -6.67
C ALA A 239 11.06 -17.35 -7.23
N GLY A 240 12.04 -18.08 -6.69
CA GLY A 240 13.46 -17.99 -7.04
C GLY A 240 14.22 -16.95 -6.22
N SER A 241 14.69 -15.88 -6.82
CA SER A 241 15.43 -14.83 -6.09
C SER A 241 14.56 -13.63 -5.76
N VAL A 242 14.84 -13.01 -4.60
CA VAL A 242 14.27 -11.70 -4.26
C VAL A 242 14.74 -10.68 -5.31
N PRO A 243 13.83 -10.02 -6.04
CA PRO A 243 14.19 -9.01 -7.03
C PRO A 243 14.67 -7.71 -6.36
N GLU A 244 15.28 -6.82 -7.16
CA GLU A 244 15.67 -5.49 -6.68
C GLU A 244 14.46 -4.59 -6.40
N ASP A 245 13.36 -4.76 -7.15
CA ASP A 245 12.07 -4.07 -6.95
C ASP A 245 10.92 -4.96 -7.45
N ILE A 246 9.67 -4.57 -7.12
CA ILE A 246 8.48 -5.23 -7.66
C ILE A 246 8.49 -5.20 -9.20
N ARG A 247 7.96 -6.23 -9.82
CA ARG A 247 8.04 -6.41 -11.29
C ARG A 247 6.99 -5.63 -12.06
N THR A 248 5.85 -5.33 -11.41
CA THR A 248 4.70 -4.66 -12.02
C THR A 248 4.51 -3.23 -11.48
N GLY A 249 5.59 -2.60 -11.00
CA GLY A 249 5.63 -1.22 -10.51
C GLY A 249 5.36 -0.15 -11.58
N PRO A 250 5.73 1.11 -11.32
CA PRO A 250 5.54 2.23 -12.25
C PRO A 250 6.14 1.94 -13.64
N GLY A 251 5.45 2.40 -14.68
CA GLY A 251 5.87 2.21 -16.09
C GLY A 251 5.75 0.79 -16.61
N LYS A 252 4.97 -0.08 -15.92
CA LYS A 252 4.71 -1.46 -16.31
C LYS A 252 3.25 -1.71 -16.68
N ASP A 253 2.54 -0.69 -17.14
CA ASP A 253 1.15 -0.79 -17.54
C ASP A 253 0.96 -1.81 -18.67
N GLY A 254 -0.04 -2.66 -18.52
CA GLY A 254 -0.30 -3.77 -19.46
C GLY A 254 0.69 -4.94 -19.38
N PHE A 255 1.73 -4.86 -18.55
CA PHE A 255 2.63 -5.99 -18.36
C PHE A 255 2.05 -7.02 -17.39
N VAL A 256 1.83 -8.24 -17.88
CA VAL A 256 1.39 -9.37 -17.07
C VAL A 256 2.54 -10.39 -17.03
N PRO A 257 3.21 -10.55 -15.87
CA PRO A 257 4.29 -11.51 -15.75
C PRO A 257 3.77 -12.96 -15.85
N PRO A 258 4.60 -13.93 -16.24
CA PRO A 258 4.24 -15.33 -16.18
C PRO A 258 3.81 -15.75 -14.78
N ILE A 259 2.79 -16.61 -14.68
CA ILE A 259 2.34 -17.16 -13.40
C ILE A 259 3.46 -18.05 -12.83
N ILE A 260 3.73 -17.90 -11.55
CA ILE A 260 4.71 -18.68 -10.78
C ILE A 260 4.13 -19.05 -9.41
N GLY A 261 4.77 -20.00 -8.74
CA GLY A 261 4.43 -20.38 -7.38
C GLY A 261 3.40 -21.50 -7.28
N LEU A 262 2.89 -21.72 -6.07
CA LEU A 262 1.93 -22.74 -5.74
C LEU A 262 0.52 -22.32 -6.22
N SER A 263 -0.12 -23.19 -7.04
CA SER A 263 -1.54 -23.03 -7.36
C SER A 263 -2.42 -23.32 -6.15
N THR A 264 -3.51 -22.55 -6.00
CA THR A 264 -4.54 -22.81 -4.98
C THR A 264 -5.17 -24.21 -5.05
N ALA A 265 -5.12 -24.88 -6.20
CA ALA A 265 -5.50 -26.28 -6.32
C ALA A 265 -4.64 -27.23 -5.44
N GLY A 266 -3.43 -26.81 -5.07
CA GLY A 266 -2.56 -27.52 -4.14
C GLY A 266 -2.68 -27.09 -2.67
N MET A 267 -3.64 -26.20 -2.34
CA MET A 267 -3.87 -25.68 -0.99
C MET A 267 -5.07 -26.32 -0.29
N THR A 268 -5.02 -26.40 1.04
CA THR A 268 -6.20 -26.74 1.86
C THR A 268 -7.18 -25.56 1.91
N ASP A 269 -8.40 -25.80 2.39
CA ASP A 269 -9.41 -24.75 2.52
C ASP A 269 -9.00 -23.69 3.55
N GLU A 270 -8.28 -24.08 4.62
CA GLU A 270 -7.73 -23.15 5.61
C GLU A 270 -6.63 -22.27 4.99
N GLN A 271 -5.78 -22.85 4.14
CA GLN A 271 -4.74 -22.09 3.43
C GLN A 271 -5.35 -21.11 2.40
N LYS A 272 -6.42 -21.53 1.71
CA LYS A 272 -7.17 -20.65 0.80
C LYS A 272 -7.84 -19.49 1.55
N THR A 273 -8.35 -19.73 2.76
CA THR A 273 -8.90 -18.68 3.63
C THR A 273 -7.81 -17.66 3.99
N LEU A 274 -6.65 -18.12 4.44
CA LEU A 274 -5.52 -17.22 4.73
C LEU A 274 -5.08 -16.42 3.49
N LEU A 275 -5.11 -17.02 2.31
CA LEU A 275 -4.79 -16.33 1.06
C LEU A 275 -5.81 -15.24 0.73
N LEU A 276 -7.11 -15.50 0.92
CA LEU A 276 -8.15 -14.49 0.73
C LEU A 276 -8.03 -13.36 1.76
N ASP A 277 -7.74 -13.67 3.02
CA ASP A 277 -7.46 -12.69 4.06
C ASP A 277 -6.24 -11.81 3.71
N ALA A 278 -5.20 -12.41 3.13
CA ALA A 278 -4.05 -11.66 2.64
C ALA A 278 -4.45 -10.74 1.48
N ILE A 279 -5.16 -11.24 0.46
CA ILE A 279 -5.64 -10.45 -0.69
C ILE A 279 -6.50 -9.26 -0.23
N ALA A 280 -7.34 -9.48 0.78
CA ALA A 280 -8.22 -8.46 1.34
C ALA A 280 -7.45 -7.22 1.81
N LYS A 281 -6.19 -7.35 2.29
CA LYS A 281 -5.37 -6.21 2.74
C LYS A 281 -5.14 -5.15 1.66
N TRP A 282 -5.15 -5.53 0.39
CA TRP A 282 -5.05 -4.61 -0.75
C TRP A 282 -6.43 -4.18 -1.27
N VAL A 283 -7.37 -5.12 -1.30
CA VAL A 283 -8.69 -4.87 -1.87
C VAL A 283 -9.51 -3.93 -1.00
N THR A 284 -9.37 -4.01 0.32
CA THR A 284 -10.13 -3.17 1.27
C THR A 284 -9.65 -1.71 1.35
N ILE A 285 -8.61 -1.32 0.64
CA ILE A 285 -8.23 0.10 0.49
C ILE A 285 -9.34 0.91 -0.23
N GLN A 286 -10.03 0.29 -1.19
CA GLN A 286 -11.17 0.91 -1.88
C GLN A 286 -12.43 0.89 -1.00
N PRO A 287 -13.48 1.68 -1.33
CA PRO A 287 -14.71 1.72 -0.56
C PRO A 287 -15.31 0.33 -0.30
N ASP A 288 -15.88 0.11 0.88
CA ASP A 288 -16.30 -1.20 1.40
C ASP A 288 -17.20 -1.97 0.43
N GLU A 289 -18.20 -1.30 -0.17
CA GLU A 289 -19.12 -1.95 -1.13
C GLU A 289 -18.37 -2.43 -2.37
N ASN A 290 -17.37 -1.68 -2.82
CA ASN A 290 -16.53 -2.06 -3.95
C ASN A 290 -15.57 -3.17 -3.59
N ALA A 291 -14.98 -3.11 -2.40
CA ALA A 291 -14.13 -4.15 -1.86
C ALA A 291 -14.87 -5.48 -1.76
N ALA A 292 -16.10 -5.47 -1.22
CA ALA A 292 -16.93 -6.67 -1.11
C ALA A 292 -17.24 -7.30 -2.48
N ARG A 293 -17.63 -6.48 -3.47
CA ARG A 293 -17.85 -6.98 -4.85
C ARG A 293 -16.57 -7.55 -5.45
N ARG A 294 -15.45 -6.85 -5.26
CA ARG A 294 -14.17 -7.30 -5.79
C ARG A 294 -13.68 -8.59 -5.15
N MET A 295 -13.87 -8.76 -3.85
CA MET A 295 -13.57 -10.04 -3.17
C MET A 295 -14.43 -11.17 -3.70
N THR A 296 -15.72 -10.95 -3.96
CA THR A 296 -16.60 -11.95 -4.60
C THR A 296 -16.09 -12.37 -5.98
N ASP A 297 -15.62 -11.40 -6.81
CA ASP A 297 -15.03 -11.72 -8.13
C ASP A 297 -13.75 -12.57 -7.96
N ILE A 298 -12.90 -12.23 -7.00
CA ILE A 298 -11.65 -12.96 -6.71
C ILE A 298 -11.94 -14.37 -6.19
N GLU A 299 -12.92 -14.54 -5.30
CA GLU A 299 -13.35 -15.84 -4.81
C GLU A 299 -13.83 -16.75 -5.95
N ALA A 300 -14.54 -16.19 -6.94
CA ALA A 300 -14.99 -16.93 -8.12
C ALA A 300 -13.83 -17.38 -9.04
N GLU A 301 -12.68 -16.71 -8.96
CA GLU A 301 -11.46 -17.04 -9.70
C GLU A 301 -10.43 -17.81 -8.87
N LEU A 302 -10.74 -18.16 -7.60
CA LEU A 302 -9.78 -18.66 -6.64
C LEU A 302 -8.96 -19.85 -7.15
N ASP A 303 -9.59 -20.80 -7.85
CA ASP A 303 -8.92 -21.99 -8.38
C ASP A 303 -7.88 -21.67 -9.48
N GLN A 304 -7.83 -20.43 -9.97
CA GLN A 304 -6.89 -19.95 -10.98
C GLN A 304 -5.81 -19.03 -10.38
N ILE A 305 -5.81 -18.86 -9.07
CA ILE A 305 -4.83 -18.03 -8.35
C ILE A 305 -3.62 -18.87 -7.95
N SER A 306 -2.45 -18.25 -8.02
CA SER A 306 -1.20 -18.81 -7.53
C SER A 306 -0.58 -17.88 -6.49
N PHE A 307 0.10 -18.47 -5.52
CA PHE A 307 0.85 -17.80 -4.48
C PHE A 307 2.34 -18.13 -4.63
N ALA A 308 3.18 -17.11 -4.72
CA ALA A 308 4.62 -17.24 -4.78
C ALA A 308 5.27 -16.46 -3.66
N TRP A 309 6.31 -17.05 -3.07
CA TRP A 309 7.08 -16.48 -1.99
C TRP A 309 8.56 -16.81 -2.17
N THR A 310 9.45 -15.86 -1.94
CA THR A 310 10.87 -16.12 -1.84
C THR A 310 11.49 -15.23 -0.78
N GLY A 311 12.47 -15.75 -0.08
CA GLY A 311 13.08 -15.10 1.08
C GLY A 311 13.07 -16.01 2.29
N GLY A 312 13.32 -15.45 3.48
CA GLY A 312 13.37 -16.22 4.71
C GLY A 312 12.01 -16.67 5.23
N ASN A 313 12.06 -17.68 6.12
CA ASN A 313 10.86 -18.15 6.84
C ASN A 313 10.58 -17.31 8.11
N ASP A 314 11.49 -16.41 8.46
CA ASP A 314 11.31 -15.45 9.53
C ASP A 314 10.57 -14.22 8.97
N VAL A 315 9.52 -13.80 9.65
CA VAL A 315 8.74 -12.59 9.31
C VAL A 315 9.58 -11.32 9.19
N ASN A 316 10.79 -11.32 9.79
CA ASN A 316 11.74 -10.21 9.68
C ASN A 316 12.79 -10.38 8.57
N SER A 317 12.68 -11.42 7.75
CA SER A 317 13.58 -11.61 6.62
C SER A 317 13.14 -10.80 5.39
N PRO A 318 14.07 -10.33 4.55
CA PRO A 318 13.71 -9.80 3.23
C PRO A 318 12.93 -10.84 2.42
N VAL A 319 11.81 -10.42 1.84
CA VAL A 319 10.95 -11.31 1.05
C VAL A 319 10.44 -10.63 -0.21
N TYR A 320 10.13 -11.46 -1.18
CA TYR A 320 9.27 -11.11 -2.30
C TYR A 320 8.09 -12.06 -2.35
N MET A 321 6.90 -11.50 -2.39
CA MET A 321 5.65 -12.23 -2.53
C MET A 321 4.93 -11.82 -3.81
N ARG A 322 4.29 -12.78 -4.48
CA ARG A 322 3.33 -12.48 -5.55
C ARG A 322 2.11 -13.38 -5.46
N ILE A 323 0.94 -12.76 -5.53
CA ILE A 323 -0.34 -13.42 -5.70
C ILE A 323 -0.84 -13.04 -7.08
N GLN A 324 -1.13 -14.03 -7.92
CA GLN A 324 -1.52 -13.76 -9.30
C GLN A 324 -2.64 -14.67 -9.78
N GLY A 325 -3.66 -14.08 -10.37
CA GLY A 325 -4.78 -14.74 -11.04
C GLY A 325 -5.14 -14.04 -12.34
N PRO A 326 -6.25 -14.42 -12.99
CA PRO A 326 -6.68 -13.84 -14.28
C PRO A 326 -6.91 -12.32 -14.20
N THR A 327 -7.49 -11.84 -13.11
CA THR A 327 -7.82 -10.42 -12.91
C THR A 327 -7.07 -9.81 -11.73
N LEU A 328 -6.05 -10.48 -11.18
CA LEU A 328 -5.36 -10.08 -9.96
C LEU A 328 -3.86 -10.22 -10.11
N ILE A 329 -3.12 -9.17 -9.78
CA ILE A 329 -1.69 -9.22 -9.48
C ILE A 329 -1.45 -8.41 -8.22
N ILE A 330 -0.91 -9.06 -7.19
CA ILE A 330 -0.40 -8.42 -5.98
C ILE A 330 1.07 -8.76 -5.88
N GLU A 331 1.91 -7.77 -5.65
CA GLU A 331 3.31 -7.98 -5.29
C GLU A 331 3.61 -7.25 -3.98
N LEU A 332 4.47 -7.86 -3.18
CA LEU A 332 5.07 -7.24 -2.01
C LEU A 332 6.56 -7.57 -2.01
N LEU A 333 7.36 -6.55 -1.88
CA LEU A 333 8.79 -6.65 -1.63
C LEU A 333 9.10 -5.99 -0.29
N SER A 334 9.77 -6.70 0.61
CA SER A 334 10.34 -6.13 1.82
C SER A 334 11.85 -6.25 1.79
N THR A 335 12.54 -5.19 2.16
CA THR A 335 14.01 -5.12 2.22
C THR A 335 14.46 -4.45 3.51
N GLY A 336 15.75 -4.57 3.82
CA GLY A 336 16.36 -3.77 4.88
C GLY A 336 16.23 -2.28 4.55
N GLY A 337 15.69 -1.48 5.47
CA GLY A 337 15.61 -0.04 5.32
C GLY A 337 16.93 0.66 5.60
N ASN A 338 17.01 1.91 5.17
CA ASN A 338 18.19 2.76 5.32
C ASN A 338 17.98 3.94 6.28
N VAL A 339 16.80 4.06 6.88
CA VAL A 339 16.39 5.22 7.70
C VAL A 339 15.76 4.76 9.01
N GLY A 340 16.06 5.48 10.09
CA GLY A 340 15.43 5.29 11.40
C GLY A 340 15.62 3.88 11.96
N GLN A 341 14.58 3.34 12.58
CA GLN A 341 14.60 1.98 13.13
C GLN A 341 14.69 0.91 12.04
N SER A 342 14.31 1.22 10.81
CA SER A 342 14.44 0.33 9.67
C SER A 342 15.88 -0.02 9.32
N ALA A 343 16.87 0.76 9.76
CA ALA A 343 18.28 0.42 9.62
C ALA A 343 18.71 -0.84 10.40
N SER A 344 17.88 -1.32 11.33
CA SER A 344 18.15 -2.51 12.15
C SER A 344 17.26 -3.73 11.80
N GLY A 345 16.37 -3.62 10.79
CA GLY A 345 15.44 -4.70 10.41
C GLY A 345 14.74 -4.43 9.09
N LEU A 346 13.60 -5.09 8.86
CA LEU A 346 12.74 -4.79 7.72
C LEU A 346 12.09 -3.42 7.93
N GLY A 347 12.21 -2.56 6.97
CA GLY A 347 11.68 -1.22 7.12
C GLY A 347 11.36 -0.54 5.81
N HIS A 348 11.70 -1.15 4.69
CA HIS A 348 11.42 -0.64 3.37
C HIS A 348 10.54 -1.62 2.61
N TYR A 349 9.32 -1.19 2.30
CA TYR A 349 8.30 -1.99 1.62
C TYR A 349 7.84 -1.31 0.33
N HIS A 350 7.75 -2.11 -0.73
CA HIS A 350 7.02 -1.77 -1.95
C HIS A 350 5.92 -2.79 -2.16
N THR A 351 4.68 -2.33 -2.28
CA THR A 351 3.57 -3.20 -2.63
C THR A 351 2.74 -2.63 -3.77
N ILE A 352 2.15 -3.51 -4.57
CA ILE A 352 1.25 -3.10 -5.64
C ILE A 352 0.08 -4.08 -5.77
N TYR A 353 -1.09 -3.53 -6.06
CA TYR A 353 -2.26 -4.23 -6.54
C TYR A 353 -2.56 -3.79 -7.97
N ARG A 354 -2.78 -4.77 -8.86
CA ARG A 354 -3.26 -4.54 -10.21
C ARG A 354 -4.44 -5.44 -10.55
N ASN A 355 -5.38 -4.89 -11.29
CA ASN A 355 -6.33 -5.65 -12.09
C ASN A 355 -5.93 -5.50 -13.55
N PRO A 356 -5.19 -6.46 -14.15
CA PRO A 356 -4.63 -6.31 -15.49
C PRO A 356 -5.69 -6.23 -16.60
N THR A 357 -6.95 -6.55 -16.30
CA THR A 357 -8.06 -6.47 -17.25
C THR A 357 -8.86 -5.16 -17.13
N ARG A 358 -8.57 -4.32 -16.14
CA ARG A 358 -9.32 -3.08 -15.86
C ARG A 358 -8.43 -1.95 -15.32
N GLU A 359 -7.19 -1.87 -15.76
CA GLU A 359 -6.31 -0.77 -15.35
C GLU A 359 -6.91 0.56 -15.79
N TYR A 360 -6.92 1.53 -14.88
CA TYR A 360 -7.51 2.87 -15.09
C TYR A 360 -8.99 2.85 -15.52
N GLY A 361 -9.72 1.73 -15.32
CA GLY A 361 -11.13 1.60 -15.71
C GLY A 361 -11.35 1.26 -17.19
N ARG A 362 -10.28 0.88 -17.89
CA ARG A 362 -10.29 0.52 -19.33
C ARG A 362 -10.48 -0.96 -19.53
#